data_7eb50f01f7f221e743d3928ee2ac0140
#
_entry.id   7eb50f01f7f221e743d3928ee2ac0140
#
_cell.length_a   1.000
_cell.length_b   1.000
_cell.length_c   1.000
_cell.angle_alpha   90.00
_cell.angle_beta   90.00
_cell.angle_gamma   90.00
#
_symmetry.space_group_name_H-M   'P 1'
#
loop_
_entity.id
_entity.type
_entity.pdbx_description
1 polymer ?
#
loop_
_entity_poly.entity_id
_entity_poly.type
_entity_poly.pdbx_seq_one_letter_code
_entity_poly.pdbx_strand_id
1 'polypeptide(L)'
;MRSVNNHPDWYNKPLRLSAEELQNPRLTIENFFESYHLQEVRQMLWSWMVEIVSSSRSIAQEGQQRNDHIYFYEKMEALVEAAYLLNQRTDL
;
A
#
# COMPACT_ATOMS: atom_id res chain seq x y z
N MET A 1 12.21 -12.33 11.98
CA MET A 1 12.52 -12.58 11.21
C MET A 1 13.22 -12.36 10.27
N ARG A 2 13.71 -12.36 9.98
CA ARG A 2 14.15 -12.17 9.02
C ARG A 2 14.76 -12.83 8.25
N SER A 3 14.49 -12.84 7.90
CA SER A 3 14.93 -13.84 7.01
C SER A 3 16.23 -13.46 6.43
N VAL A 4 17.00 -14.41 6.19
CA VAL A 4 18.20 -14.22 5.44
C VAL A 4 17.82 -14.11 3.99
N ASN A 5 18.38 -13.16 3.31
CA ASN A 5 18.10 -13.03 1.91
C ASN A 5 19.32 -12.50 1.19
N ASN A 6 19.29 -12.60 -0.10
CA ASN A 6 20.40 -12.17 -0.95
C ASN A 6 20.12 -10.83 -1.61
N HIS A 7 19.20 -10.06 -1.04
CA HIS A 7 18.82 -8.79 -1.61
C HIS A 7 19.77 -7.69 -1.16
N PRO A 8 19.93 -6.64 -1.95
CA PRO A 8 20.73 -5.50 -1.53
C PRO A 8 20.16 -4.83 -0.29
N ASP A 9 21.00 -4.09 0.41
CA ASP A 9 20.58 -3.42 1.64
C ASP A 9 19.42 -2.46 1.41
N TRP A 10 19.35 -1.82 0.25
CA TRP A 10 18.29 -0.85 -0.01
C TRP A 10 16.93 -1.49 -0.28
N TYR A 11 16.91 -2.79 -0.47
CA TYR A 11 15.72 -3.49 -0.93
C TYR A 11 14.51 -3.27 0.00
N ASN A 12 14.75 -3.22 1.29
CA ASN A 12 13.68 -3.03 2.26
C ASN A 12 13.78 -1.70 2.99
N LYS A 13 14.53 -0.76 2.43
CA LYS A 13 14.65 0.55 3.05
C LYS A 13 13.61 1.50 2.49
N PRO A 14 12.98 2.29 3.36
CA PRO A 14 12.09 3.32 2.88
C PRO A 14 12.86 4.34 2.05
N LEU A 15 12.34 4.67 0.89
CA LEU A 15 13.03 5.58 -0.02
C LEU A 15 12.35 6.93 -0.14
N ARG A 16 11.10 7.03 0.32
CA ARG A 16 10.32 8.24 0.12
C ARG A 16 10.10 9.03 1.40
N LEU A 17 10.29 8.40 2.54
CA LEU A 17 10.04 9.07 3.82
C LEU A 17 11.12 10.08 4.12
N SER A 18 10.74 11.21 4.69
CA SER A 18 11.69 12.20 5.17
C SER A 18 12.39 11.68 6.42
N ALA A 19 13.45 12.39 6.82
CA ALA A 19 14.17 12.02 8.03
C ALA A 19 13.23 12.02 9.24
N GLU A 20 12.35 13.02 9.30
CA GLU A 20 11.41 13.12 10.40
C GLU A 20 10.42 11.94 10.39
N GLU A 21 9.95 11.58 9.21
CA GLU A 21 9.02 10.46 9.08
C GLU A 21 9.68 9.13 9.40
N LEU A 22 10.96 9.00 9.12
CA LEU A 22 11.69 7.79 9.52
C LEU A 22 11.73 7.64 11.03
N GLN A 23 11.84 8.78 11.74
CA GLN A 23 11.83 8.76 13.19
C GLN A 23 10.43 8.49 13.75
N ASN A 24 9.42 8.95 13.03
CA ASN A 24 8.05 8.85 13.50
C ASN A 24 7.13 8.57 12.31
N PRO A 25 7.02 7.30 11.91
CA PRO A 25 6.21 6.94 10.74
C PRO A 25 4.73 7.30 10.87
N ARG A 26 4.25 7.50 12.08
CA ARG A 26 2.86 7.89 12.27
C ARG A 26 2.55 9.22 11.59
N LEU A 27 3.56 10.08 11.43
CA LEU A 27 3.36 11.34 10.72
C LEU A 27 2.90 11.12 9.29
N THR A 28 3.49 10.14 8.62
CA THR A 28 3.09 9.83 7.26
C THR A 28 1.65 9.39 7.19
N ILE A 29 1.24 8.56 8.15
CA ILE A 29 -0.12 8.06 8.21
C ILE A 29 -1.10 9.21 8.46
N GLU A 30 -0.76 10.08 9.39
CA GLU A 30 -1.61 11.24 9.69
C GLU A 30 -1.78 12.13 8.46
N ASN A 31 -0.67 12.43 7.79
CA ASN A 31 -0.69 13.30 6.63
C ASN A 31 -1.53 12.68 5.51
N PHE A 32 -1.43 11.38 5.34
CA PHE A 32 -2.18 10.71 4.30
C PHE A 32 -3.69 10.87 4.52
N PHE A 33 -4.14 10.63 5.75
CA PHE A 33 -5.57 10.68 6.03
C PHE A 33 -6.08 12.10 6.26
N GLU A 34 -5.20 13.08 6.30
CA GLU A 34 -5.62 14.47 6.19
C GLU A 34 -5.93 14.80 4.74
N SER A 35 -5.28 14.13 3.81
CA SER A 35 -5.47 14.40 2.39
C SER A 35 -6.59 13.59 1.77
N TYR A 36 -6.83 12.39 2.28
CA TYR A 36 -7.79 11.48 1.67
C TYR A 36 -8.67 10.83 2.73
N HIS A 37 -9.97 10.75 2.42
CA HIS A 37 -10.85 9.90 3.22
C HIS A 37 -10.64 8.44 2.86
N LEU A 38 -10.92 7.56 3.80
CA LEU A 38 -10.72 6.14 3.57
C LEU A 38 -11.48 5.66 2.33
N GLN A 39 -12.72 6.11 2.16
CA GLN A 39 -13.53 5.69 1.02
C GLN A 39 -12.90 6.13 -0.30
N GLU A 40 -12.31 7.32 -0.33
CA GLU A 40 -11.63 7.79 -1.53
C GLU A 40 -10.47 6.88 -1.91
N VAL A 41 -9.71 6.46 -0.90
CA VAL A 41 -8.57 5.57 -1.16
C VAL A 41 -9.07 4.24 -1.71
N ARG A 42 -10.12 3.71 -1.11
CA ARG A 42 -10.67 2.42 -1.56
C ARG A 42 -11.18 2.51 -2.99
N GLN A 43 -11.82 3.62 -3.34
CA GLN A 43 -12.30 3.80 -4.71
C GLN A 43 -11.16 3.90 -5.71
N MET A 44 -10.09 4.60 -5.33
CA MET A 44 -8.94 4.72 -6.23
C MET A 44 -8.24 3.39 -6.42
N LEU A 45 -8.07 2.64 -5.34
CA LEU A 45 -7.46 1.32 -5.43
C LEU A 45 -8.30 0.40 -6.30
N TRP A 46 -9.61 0.45 -6.14
CA TRP A 46 -10.51 -0.36 -6.94
C TRP A 46 -10.42 0.01 -8.41
N SER A 47 -10.38 1.31 -8.70
CA SER A 47 -10.27 1.77 -10.08
C SER A 47 -8.99 1.27 -10.73
N TRP A 48 -7.88 1.32 -10.00
CA TRP A 48 -6.63 0.81 -10.53
C TRP A 48 -6.70 -0.69 -10.79
N MET A 49 -7.32 -1.42 -9.87
CA MET A 49 -7.47 -2.86 -10.02
C MET A 49 -8.28 -3.20 -11.26
N VAL A 50 -9.42 -2.51 -11.45
CA VAL A 50 -10.28 -2.75 -12.59
C VAL A 50 -9.51 -2.48 -13.88
N GLU A 51 -8.75 -1.41 -13.91
CA GLU A 51 -7.99 -1.06 -15.09
C GLU A 51 -6.96 -2.14 -15.41
N ILE A 52 -6.27 -2.62 -14.40
CA ILE A 52 -5.22 -3.62 -14.61
C ILE A 52 -5.79 -4.93 -15.12
N VAL A 53 -6.87 -5.41 -14.53
CA VAL A 53 -7.39 -6.73 -14.90
C VAL A 53 -8.25 -6.70 -16.14
N SER A 54 -8.74 -5.53 -16.55
CA SER A 54 -9.64 -5.41 -17.69
C SER A 54 -8.94 -4.98 -18.97
N SER A 55 -7.77 -4.39 -18.86
CA SER A 55 -7.08 -3.85 -20.03
C SER A 55 -6.56 -4.99 -20.89
N SER A 56 -6.81 -4.91 -22.19
CA SER A 56 -6.28 -5.89 -23.13
C SER A 56 -4.78 -5.74 -23.33
N ARG A 57 -4.21 -4.64 -22.84
CA ARG A 57 -2.77 -4.41 -22.93
C ARG A 57 -2.09 -4.63 -21.58
N SER A 58 -2.85 -5.08 -20.62
CA SER A 58 -2.31 -5.27 -19.28
C SER A 58 -1.34 -6.43 -19.26
N ILE A 59 -0.30 -6.31 -18.44
CA ILE A 59 0.59 -7.43 -18.19
C ILE A 59 -0.11 -8.52 -17.40
N ALA A 60 -1.30 -8.23 -16.88
CA ALA A 60 -2.06 -9.17 -16.07
C ALA A 60 -3.11 -9.90 -16.87
N GLN A 61 -2.84 -10.17 -18.15
CA GLN A 61 -3.78 -10.90 -18.99
C GLN A 61 -3.85 -12.37 -18.64
N GLU A 62 -2.73 -12.95 -18.25
CA GLU A 62 -2.73 -14.36 -17.87
C GLU A 62 -3.35 -14.54 -16.51
N GLY A 63 -4.01 -15.69 -16.33
CA GLY A 63 -4.72 -15.94 -15.09
C GLY A 63 -3.86 -15.81 -13.85
N GLN A 64 -2.63 -16.31 -13.91
CA GLN A 64 -1.75 -16.24 -12.76
C GLN A 64 -1.41 -14.79 -12.40
N GLN A 65 -1.07 -14.00 -13.40
CA GLN A 65 -0.74 -12.60 -13.17
C GLN A 65 -1.94 -11.83 -12.63
N ARG A 66 -3.11 -12.15 -13.17
CA ARG A 66 -4.33 -11.50 -12.73
C ARG A 66 -4.61 -11.83 -11.26
N ASN A 67 -4.42 -13.10 -10.89
CA ASN A 67 -4.61 -13.50 -9.50
C ASN A 67 -3.62 -12.83 -8.57
N ASP A 68 -2.38 -12.68 -9.01
CA ASP A 68 -1.35 -12.01 -8.20
C ASP A 68 -1.71 -10.56 -7.95
N HIS A 69 -2.23 -9.87 -8.96
CA HIS A 69 -2.63 -8.47 -8.79
C HIS A 69 -3.83 -8.34 -7.86
N ILE A 70 -4.77 -9.26 -7.97
CA ILE A 70 -5.94 -9.23 -7.08
C ILE A 70 -5.52 -9.47 -5.65
N TYR A 71 -4.61 -10.42 -5.43
CA TYR A 71 -4.12 -10.69 -4.10
C TYR A 71 -3.40 -9.47 -3.52
N PHE A 72 -2.57 -8.83 -4.33
CA PHE A 72 -1.86 -7.64 -3.89
C PHE A 72 -2.84 -6.51 -3.55
N TYR A 73 -3.86 -6.33 -4.38
CA TYR A 73 -4.87 -5.33 -4.13
C TYR A 73 -5.53 -5.56 -2.77
N GLU A 74 -5.89 -6.79 -2.48
CA GLU A 74 -6.54 -7.09 -1.21
C GLU A 74 -5.61 -6.82 -0.03
N LYS A 75 -4.34 -7.13 -0.19
CA LYS A 75 -3.36 -6.85 0.86
C LYS A 75 -3.16 -5.36 1.05
N MET A 76 -3.13 -4.61 -0.03
CA MET A 76 -3.01 -3.16 0.06
C MET A 76 -4.23 -2.55 0.74
N GLU A 77 -5.41 -3.03 0.41
CA GLU A 77 -6.61 -2.50 1.03
C GLU A 77 -6.59 -2.77 2.54
N ALA A 78 -6.19 -3.96 2.92
CA ALA A 78 -6.11 -4.30 4.34
C ALA A 78 -5.08 -3.43 5.06
N LEU A 79 -3.95 -3.18 4.40
CA LEU A 79 -2.91 -2.34 4.99
C LEU A 79 -3.41 -0.92 5.21
N VAL A 80 -4.10 -0.37 4.23
CA VAL A 80 -4.63 0.98 4.34
C VAL A 80 -5.67 1.06 5.45
N GLU A 81 -6.52 0.05 5.57
CA GLU A 81 -7.52 0.03 6.62
C GLU A 81 -6.87 -0.06 8.00
N ALA A 82 -5.82 -0.87 8.12
CA ALA A 82 -5.11 -0.97 9.38
C ALA A 82 -4.45 0.36 9.74
N ALA A 83 -3.87 1.02 8.76
CA ALA A 83 -3.25 2.32 8.98
C ALA A 83 -4.31 3.35 9.41
N TYR A 84 -5.47 3.29 8.79
CA TYR A 84 -6.56 4.18 9.16
C TYR A 84 -6.95 3.99 10.63
N LEU A 85 -7.06 2.74 11.05
CA LEU A 85 -7.42 2.45 12.44
C LEU A 85 -6.33 2.93 13.39
N LEU A 86 -5.07 2.75 13.03
CA LEU A 86 -3.98 3.26 13.85
C LEU A 86 -4.06 4.77 13.98
N ASN A 87 -4.42 5.45 12.91
CA ASN A 87 -4.55 6.89 12.92
C ASN A 87 -5.67 7.34 13.86
N GLN A 88 -6.74 6.56 13.92
CA GLN A 88 -7.86 6.86 14.80
C GLN A 88 -7.49 6.72 16.28
N ARG A 89 -6.41 6.00 16.56
CA ARG A 89 -5.99 5.74 17.93
C ARG A 89 -4.77 6.55 18.32
N THR A 90 -4.60 7.70 17.71
CA THR A 90 -3.39 8.49 17.95
C THR A 90 -3.32 9.04 19.36
N ASP A 91 -4.44 9.14 20.03
CA ASP A 91 -4.49 9.70 21.38
C ASP A 91 -4.31 8.66 22.47
N LEU A 92 -4.07 7.43 22.09
CA LEU A 92 -3.89 6.37 23.09
C LEU A 92 -2.49 6.35 23.66
#